data_a22c7efb5fd65f32caf8ac7942bbfbe6
#
_entry.id   a22c7efb5fd65f32caf8ac7942bbfbe6
#
_cell.length_a   1.000
_cell.length_b   1.000
_cell.length_c   1.000
_cell.angle_alpha   90.00
_cell.angle_beta   90.00
_cell.angle_gamma   90.00
#
_symmetry.space_group_name_H-M   'P 1'
#
loop_
_entity.id
_entity.type
_entity.pdbx_description
1 polymer ?
#
loop_
_entity_poly.entity_id
_entity_poly.type
_entity_poly.pdbx_seq_one_letter_code
_entity_poly.pdbx_strand_id
1 'polypeptide(L)'
;MKDTYLASSSKLTITYTGKATEIVNGTEVRNTAKATASNLEKTDGKAKTVKADALVYINSPRLVITKKADKEKYAIGDTVTYKIDVTNSQIGTVARNLVIDDDIQTEGVKLQKASIVLMDAAGNVIKKESYDEAVKNNTFALKTKRHLVKEGNYSLWDLEAGKKPETQKTWNPVGVTKETKLQIEYQMVITDNKLAGKEIKNVANAVSDEALKVTTDATVTPNGPSITPNKDSDKATYYLGEEAQYTITARQSRENVTAEKVIIKDQFDQKDNFLIKEGSFHVTFNGNDITKDVKITLNEAKDGFTIETGKDLTEADTIKVTYRATPQAASVGKETTNSVLIWGSNAPQVLATNRVKTEPVTPELSITKKSDKSVYSIGETGHYTVVVRQTKKN
;
A
#
# COMPACT_ATOMS: atom_id res chain seq x y z
N MET A 1 -66.41 -10.85 -4.06
CA MET A 1 -67.77 -10.40 -4.42
C MET A 1 -68.57 -11.61 -4.76
N LYS A 2 -69.45 -12.06 -3.90
CA LYS A 2 -70.47 -13.07 -4.17
C LYS A 2 -71.75 -12.31 -4.56
N ASP A 3 -72.47 -12.82 -5.54
CA ASP A 3 -73.80 -12.34 -5.92
C ASP A 3 -73.88 -10.96 -6.62
N THR A 4 -72.83 -10.57 -7.39
CA THR A 4 -72.92 -9.38 -8.20
C THR A 4 -73.23 -9.75 -9.65
N TYR A 5 -74.35 -9.25 -10.18
CA TYR A 5 -74.79 -9.46 -11.57
C TYR A 5 -74.44 -8.25 -12.42
N LEU A 6 -73.80 -8.47 -13.57
CA LEU A 6 -73.58 -7.45 -14.59
C LEU A 6 -74.57 -7.66 -15.73
N ALA A 7 -75.51 -6.76 -15.89
CA ALA A 7 -76.38 -6.72 -17.04
C ALA A 7 -75.67 -6.07 -18.25
N SER A 8 -76.26 -6.27 -19.45
CA SER A 8 -75.78 -5.56 -20.64
C SER A 8 -75.69 -4.05 -20.35
N SER A 9 -74.59 -3.45 -20.71
CA SER A 9 -74.30 -2.03 -20.43
C SER A 9 -73.97 -1.65 -18.98
N SER A 10 -73.90 -2.63 -18.04
CA SER A 10 -73.50 -2.38 -16.68
C SER A 10 -71.97 -2.40 -16.53
N LYS A 11 -71.46 -1.58 -15.66
CA LYS A 11 -70.01 -1.48 -15.36
C LYS A 11 -69.75 -1.66 -13.86
N LEU A 12 -68.85 -2.54 -13.51
CA LEU A 12 -68.28 -2.66 -12.17
C LEU A 12 -66.88 -2.04 -12.19
N THR A 13 -66.63 -1.09 -11.33
CA THR A 13 -65.32 -0.46 -11.12
C THR A 13 -64.78 -0.84 -9.77
N ILE A 14 -63.57 -1.35 -9.71
CA ILE A 14 -62.85 -1.68 -8.48
C ILE A 14 -61.58 -0.80 -8.47
N THR A 15 -61.43 -0.03 -7.42
CA THR A 15 -60.21 0.80 -7.16
C THR A 15 -59.51 0.27 -5.92
N TYR A 16 -58.21 0.18 -5.98
CA TYR A 16 -57.39 -0.19 -4.86
C TYR A 16 -56.03 0.43 -4.98
N THR A 17 -55.28 0.53 -3.89
CA THR A 17 -53.92 1.05 -3.82
C THR A 17 -52.96 -0.08 -3.47
N GLY A 18 -51.79 -0.07 -4.09
CA GLY A 18 -50.70 -0.98 -3.78
C GLY A 18 -49.42 -0.19 -3.43
N LYS A 19 -48.62 -0.70 -2.52
CA LYS A 19 -47.32 -0.14 -2.13
C LYS A 19 -46.21 -1.12 -2.54
N ALA A 20 -45.17 -0.60 -3.20
CA ALA A 20 -43.94 -1.36 -3.40
C ALA A 20 -43.23 -1.55 -2.04
N THR A 21 -42.88 -2.75 -1.67
CA THR A 21 -42.28 -3.12 -0.38
C THR A 21 -40.81 -3.55 -0.48
N GLU A 22 -40.32 -3.75 -1.70
CA GLU A 22 -38.95 -4.19 -1.95
C GLU A 22 -38.17 -3.18 -2.78
N ILE A 23 -36.84 -3.15 -2.59
CA ILE A 23 -35.93 -2.32 -3.39
C ILE A 23 -35.74 -3.03 -4.74
N VAL A 24 -36.47 -2.56 -5.74
CA VAL A 24 -36.48 -3.15 -7.09
C VAL A 24 -36.30 -2.03 -8.13
N ASN A 25 -35.07 -1.78 -8.53
CA ASN A 25 -34.80 -0.73 -9.50
C ASN A 25 -35.06 -1.22 -10.93
N GLY A 26 -35.96 -0.51 -11.64
CA GLY A 26 -36.30 -0.78 -13.04
C GLY A 26 -37.10 -2.08 -13.25
N THR A 27 -37.70 -2.62 -12.19
CA THR A 27 -38.47 -3.86 -12.29
C THR A 27 -39.87 -3.54 -12.81
N GLU A 28 -40.29 -4.30 -13.83
CA GLU A 28 -41.65 -4.34 -14.28
C GLU A 28 -42.52 -5.16 -13.33
N VAL A 29 -43.53 -4.55 -12.78
CA VAL A 29 -44.56 -5.24 -11.98
C VAL A 29 -45.81 -5.36 -12.80
N ARG A 30 -46.16 -6.62 -13.15
CA ARG A 30 -47.38 -6.96 -13.85
C ARG A 30 -48.50 -7.26 -12.85
N ASN A 31 -49.53 -6.47 -12.90
CA ASN A 31 -50.74 -6.67 -12.12
C ASN A 31 -51.85 -7.22 -13.01
N THR A 32 -52.27 -8.45 -12.75
CA THR A 32 -53.26 -9.17 -13.58
C THR A 32 -54.60 -9.20 -12.86
N ALA A 33 -55.58 -8.55 -13.40
CA ALA A 33 -56.98 -8.72 -13.00
C ALA A 33 -57.62 -9.90 -13.72
N LYS A 34 -58.39 -10.69 -13.02
CA LYS A 34 -59.16 -11.82 -13.56
C LYS A 34 -60.62 -11.68 -13.17
N ALA A 35 -61.49 -11.93 -14.12
CA ALA A 35 -62.94 -11.99 -13.86
C ALA A 35 -63.51 -13.28 -14.41
N THR A 36 -64.38 -13.90 -13.64
CA THR A 36 -65.13 -15.11 -13.98
C THR A 36 -66.59 -14.95 -13.60
N ALA A 37 -67.50 -15.53 -14.33
CA ALA A 37 -68.90 -15.64 -13.91
C ALA A 37 -69.38 -17.08 -14.21
N SER A 38 -70.32 -17.55 -13.41
CA SER A 38 -70.83 -18.94 -13.51
C SER A 38 -71.53 -19.24 -14.82
N ASN A 39 -72.07 -18.22 -15.49
CA ASN A 39 -72.76 -18.29 -16.75
C ASN A 39 -71.90 -17.90 -17.97
N LEU A 40 -70.62 -17.69 -17.82
CA LEU A 40 -69.74 -17.50 -18.96
C LEU A 40 -69.54 -18.82 -19.69
N GLU A 41 -69.31 -18.72 -21.02
CA GLU A 41 -68.95 -19.85 -21.87
C GLU A 41 -67.90 -20.74 -21.20
N LYS A 42 -68.09 -22.03 -21.20
CA LYS A 42 -67.19 -22.97 -20.56
C LYS A 42 -66.15 -23.44 -21.58
N THR A 43 -64.88 -23.43 -21.23
CA THR A 43 -63.81 -24.10 -21.94
C THR A 43 -63.36 -25.29 -21.09
N ASP A 44 -63.37 -26.48 -21.59
CA ASP A 44 -63.04 -27.75 -20.88
C ASP A 44 -63.78 -27.94 -19.55
N GLY A 45 -65.07 -27.61 -19.53
CA GLY A 45 -65.95 -27.75 -18.34
C GLY A 45 -65.76 -26.70 -17.27
N LYS A 46 -64.81 -25.77 -17.39
CA LYS A 46 -64.53 -24.66 -16.46
C LYS A 46 -65.05 -23.34 -17.02
N ALA A 47 -65.58 -22.49 -16.13
CA ALA A 47 -66.03 -21.15 -16.47
C ALA A 47 -64.89 -20.34 -17.12
N LYS A 48 -65.17 -19.72 -18.25
CA LYS A 48 -64.18 -18.85 -18.94
C LYS A 48 -63.75 -17.71 -18.02
N THR A 49 -62.44 -17.54 -17.94
CA THR A 49 -61.83 -16.40 -17.20
C THR A 49 -61.32 -15.36 -18.19
N VAL A 50 -61.79 -14.16 -18.06
CA VAL A 50 -61.20 -12.99 -18.76
C VAL A 50 -60.11 -12.35 -17.90
N LYS A 51 -59.06 -11.89 -18.54
CA LYS A 51 -57.89 -11.30 -17.86
C LYS A 51 -57.54 -9.98 -18.51
N ALA A 52 -57.05 -9.07 -17.71
CA ALA A 52 -56.45 -7.81 -18.14
C ALA A 52 -55.23 -7.52 -17.28
N ASP A 53 -54.18 -7.07 -17.91
CA ASP A 53 -52.91 -6.74 -17.24
C ASP A 53 -52.68 -5.23 -17.25
N ALA A 54 -52.14 -4.73 -16.14
CA ALA A 54 -51.54 -3.41 -16.05
C ALA A 54 -50.06 -3.56 -15.67
N LEU A 55 -49.19 -2.81 -16.35
CA LEU A 55 -47.76 -2.81 -16.11
C LEU A 55 -47.37 -1.51 -15.43
N VAL A 56 -46.59 -1.60 -14.39
CA VAL A 56 -45.97 -0.48 -13.74
C VAL A 56 -44.46 -0.74 -13.54
N TYR A 57 -43.67 0.27 -13.72
CA TYR A 57 -42.23 0.20 -13.46
C TYR A 57 -41.95 0.84 -12.11
N ILE A 58 -41.18 0.16 -11.27
CA ILE A 58 -40.77 0.67 -9.98
C ILE A 58 -39.36 1.23 -10.14
N ASN A 59 -39.19 2.55 -9.95
CA ASN A 59 -37.92 3.20 -9.85
C ASN A 59 -37.51 3.30 -8.40
N SER A 60 -36.28 2.86 -8.10
CA SER A 60 -35.61 3.11 -6.83
C SER A 60 -34.34 3.94 -7.06
N PRO A 61 -33.89 4.71 -6.07
CA PRO A 61 -32.65 5.46 -6.19
C PRO A 61 -31.46 4.54 -6.43
N ARG A 62 -30.51 5.01 -7.19
CA ARG A 62 -29.25 4.32 -7.48
C ARG A 62 -28.10 5.16 -6.99
N LEU A 63 -27.50 4.74 -5.89
CA LEU A 63 -26.35 5.42 -5.32
C LEU A 63 -25.10 5.19 -6.17
N VAL A 64 -24.29 6.23 -6.28
CA VAL A 64 -22.95 6.19 -6.83
C VAL A 64 -22.04 6.77 -5.76
N ILE A 65 -21.01 6.04 -5.37
CA ILE A 65 -20.04 6.45 -4.39
C ILE A 65 -18.64 6.47 -5.01
N THR A 66 -17.86 7.50 -4.71
CA THR A 66 -16.44 7.56 -5.04
C THR A 66 -15.64 7.99 -3.82
N LYS A 67 -14.43 7.46 -3.69
CA LYS A 67 -13.51 7.80 -2.61
C LYS A 67 -12.13 8.08 -3.19
N LYS A 68 -11.49 9.14 -2.71
CA LYS A 68 -10.14 9.52 -3.13
C LYS A 68 -9.34 10.04 -1.95
N ALA A 69 -8.06 9.71 -1.91
CA ALA A 69 -7.07 10.39 -1.10
C ALA A 69 -6.48 11.56 -1.90
N ASP A 70 -5.94 12.57 -1.22
CA ASP A 70 -5.28 13.72 -1.86
C ASP A 70 -3.94 13.35 -2.52
N LYS A 71 -3.28 12.26 -2.06
CA LYS A 71 -2.06 11.69 -2.62
C LYS A 71 -2.10 10.17 -2.53
N GLU A 72 -1.18 9.50 -3.21
CA GLU A 72 -1.00 8.03 -3.11
C GLU A 72 0.05 7.64 -2.08
N LYS A 73 1.07 8.50 -1.87
CA LYS A 73 2.20 8.24 -0.96
C LYS A 73 2.37 9.35 0.07
N TYR A 74 2.69 8.95 1.28
CA TYR A 74 2.85 9.81 2.44
C TYR A 74 4.07 9.40 3.26
N ALA A 75 4.62 10.31 4.06
CA ALA A 75 5.54 9.95 5.15
C ALA A 75 4.73 9.53 6.39
N ILE A 76 5.37 8.81 7.31
CA ILE A 76 4.81 8.61 8.65
C ILE A 76 4.75 9.99 9.34
N GLY A 77 3.61 10.30 9.94
CA GLY A 77 3.32 11.61 10.51
C GLY A 77 2.58 12.58 9.58
N ASP A 78 2.51 12.28 8.28
CA ASP A 78 1.76 13.10 7.33
C ASP A 78 0.25 13.01 7.56
N THR A 79 -0.42 14.08 7.17
CA THR A 79 -1.88 14.13 7.12
C THR A 79 -2.37 13.68 5.75
N VAL A 80 -3.24 12.69 5.74
CA VAL A 80 -3.97 12.20 4.56
C VAL A 80 -5.36 12.83 4.56
N THR A 81 -5.76 13.44 3.45
CA THR A 81 -7.12 13.95 3.28
C THR A 81 -7.91 13.03 2.36
N TYR A 82 -8.99 12.45 2.87
CA TYR A 82 -9.93 11.68 2.08
C TYR A 82 -11.17 12.49 1.74
N LYS A 83 -11.66 12.29 0.52
CA LYS A 83 -12.96 12.79 0.05
C LYS A 83 -13.81 11.64 -0.43
N ILE A 84 -15.03 11.55 0.09
CA ILE A 84 -16.05 10.59 -0.33
C ILE A 84 -17.19 11.41 -0.91
N ASP A 85 -17.52 11.14 -2.16
CA ASP A 85 -18.66 11.73 -2.82
C ASP A 85 -19.75 10.68 -3.02
N VAL A 86 -20.98 11.02 -2.66
CA VAL A 86 -22.15 10.17 -2.86
C VAL A 86 -23.22 10.96 -3.62
N THR A 87 -23.72 10.36 -4.68
CA THR A 87 -24.81 10.91 -5.52
C THR A 87 -25.89 9.86 -5.75
N ASN A 88 -27.08 10.32 -6.10
CA ASN A 88 -28.14 9.48 -6.64
C ASN A 88 -28.18 9.68 -8.16
N SER A 89 -28.05 8.62 -8.94
CA SER A 89 -28.03 8.68 -10.41
C SER A 89 -29.38 8.42 -11.07
N GLN A 90 -30.41 8.02 -10.28
CA GLN A 90 -31.73 7.71 -10.84
C GLN A 90 -32.65 8.91 -10.78
N ILE A 91 -33.04 9.42 -11.96
CA ILE A 91 -33.95 10.56 -12.11
C ILE A 91 -35.29 10.29 -11.43
N GLY A 92 -35.87 11.30 -10.77
CA GLY A 92 -37.19 11.26 -10.16
C GLY A 92 -37.25 10.40 -8.88
N THR A 93 -36.13 10.11 -8.25
CA THR A 93 -36.06 9.31 -7.01
C THR A 93 -35.35 10.03 -5.89
N VAL A 94 -35.67 9.64 -4.65
CA VAL A 94 -35.04 10.13 -3.43
C VAL A 94 -34.45 8.95 -2.66
N ALA A 95 -33.17 9.02 -2.35
CA ALA A 95 -32.51 8.11 -1.43
C ALA A 95 -32.61 8.67 -0.01
N ARG A 96 -33.50 8.10 0.82
CA ARG A 96 -33.75 8.58 2.18
C ARG A 96 -32.84 7.87 3.18
N ASN A 97 -32.64 8.54 4.32
CA ASN A 97 -31.89 8.01 5.45
C ASN A 97 -30.51 7.47 5.04
N LEU A 98 -29.79 8.21 4.18
CA LEU A 98 -28.48 7.82 3.69
C LEU A 98 -27.55 7.56 4.88
N VAL A 99 -26.96 6.38 4.88
CA VAL A 99 -25.89 6.00 5.80
C VAL A 99 -24.62 5.81 4.98
N ILE A 100 -23.58 6.54 5.32
CA ILE A 100 -22.24 6.32 4.80
C ILE A 100 -21.43 5.74 5.95
N ASP A 101 -20.85 4.57 5.70
CA ASP A 101 -20.00 3.85 6.62
C ASP A 101 -18.60 3.79 6.02
N ASP A 102 -17.66 4.41 6.69
CA ASP A 102 -16.26 4.43 6.32
C ASP A 102 -15.49 3.87 7.51
N ASP A 103 -14.98 2.68 7.34
CA ASP A 103 -14.32 1.94 8.41
C ASP A 103 -12.86 1.70 8.02
N ILE A 104 -11.97 2.44 8.65
CA ILE A 104 -10.54 2.14 8.62
C ILE A 104 -10.23 1.19 9.77
N GLN A 105 -10.13 -0.09 9.47
CA GLN A 105 -9.78 -1.12 10.45
C GLN A 105 -8.27 -1.22 10.70
N THR A 106 -7.51 -0.19 10.39
CA THR A 106 -6.06 -0.19 10.50
C THR A 106 -5.65 0.50 11.79
N GLU A 107 -5.02 -0.23 12.71
CA GLU A 107 -4.33 0.37 13.85
C GLU A 107 -3.21 1.29 13.38
N GLY A 108 -2.87 2.31 14.18
CA GLY A 108 -1.79 3.24 13.85
C GLY A 108 -2.18 4.42 12.96
N VAL A 109 -3.49 4.68 12.82
CA VAL A 109 -4.04 5.89 12.19
C VAL A 109 -4.89 6.66 13.19
N LYS A 110 -4.88 7.99 13.10
CA LYS A 110 -5.67 8.85 13.98
C LYS A 110 -6.46 9.87 13.19
N LEU A 111 -7.78 9.93 13.41
CA LEU A 111 -8.64 10.94 12.81
C LEU A 111 -8.40 12.30 13.47
N GLN A 112 -8.17 13.33 12.65
CA GLN A 112 -7.92 14.70 13.12
C GLN A 112 -9.10 15.62 12.87
N LYS A 113 -9.76 15.48 11.73
CA LYS A 113 -10.83 16.38 11.30
C LYS A 113 -11.80 15.63 10.38
N ALA A 114 -13.09 15.88 10.54
CA ALA A 114 -14.10 15.38 9.62
C ALA A 114 -15.20 16.43 9.41
N SER A 115 -15.73 16.50 8.19
CA SER A 115 -16.85 17.35 7.84
C SER A 115 -17.76 16.69 6.81
N ILE A 116 -19.04 17.05 6.87
CA ILE A 116 -20.04 16.62 5.90
C ILE A 116 -20.52 17.87 5.15
N VAL A 117 -20.51 17.83 3.84
CA VAL A 117 -20.92 18.93 2.98
C VAL A 117 -22.00 18.44 2.03
N LEU A 118 -23.16 19.02 2.09
CA LEU A 118 -24.21 18.83 1.10
C LEU A 118 -24.09 19.92 0.04
N MET A 119 -24.08 19.52 -1.21
CA MET A 119 -23.91 20.39 -2.38
C MET A 119 -25.03 20.16 -3.37
N ASP A 120 -25.28 21.17 -4.22
CA ASP A 120 -26.04 21.00 -5.45
C ASP A 120 -25.17 20.34 -6.56
N ALA A 121 -25.78 20.10 -7.72
CA ALA A 121 -25.08 19.52 -8.86
C ALA A 121 -23.95 20.40 -9.41
N ALA A 122 -24.02 21.72 -9.22
CA ALA A 122 -22.99 22.66 -9.63
C ALA A 122 -21.83 22.77 -8.65
N GLY A 123 -21.92 22.09 -7.48
CA GLY A 123 -20.92 22.12 -6.42
C GLY A 123 -21.10 23.26 -5.42
N ASN A 124 -22.21 24.01 -5.47
CA ASN A 124 -22.51 25.04 -4.49
C ASN A 124 -22.88 24.40 -3.16
N VAL A 125 -22.29 24.88 -2.08
CA VAL A 125 -22.54 24.35 -0.74
C VAL A 125 -23.93 24.75 -0.27
N ILE A 126 -24.80 23.75 -0.02
CA ILE A 126 -26.11 23.93 0.59
C ILE A 126 -25.96 23.94 2.11
N LYS A 127 -25.21 22.99 2.67
CA LYS A 127 -24.97 22.88 4.11
C LYS A 127 -23.60 22.25 4.37
N LYS A 128 -22.89 22.78 5.36
CA LYS A 128 -21.63 22.21 5.85
C LYS A 128 -21.70 22.03 7.36
N GLU A 129 -21.26 20.90 7.83
CA GLU A 129 -21.21 20.56 9.26
C GLU A 129 -19.87 19.91 9.61
N SER A 130 -19.33 20.23 10.79
CA SER A 130 -18.24 19.46 11.37
C SER A 130 -18.76 18.12 11.92
N TYR A 131 -17.90 17.11 11.94
CA TYR A 131 -18.24 15.80 12.51
C TYR A 131 -17.33 15.51 13.70
N ASP A 132 -17.42 16.39 14.70
CA ASP A 132 -16.52 16.44 15.85
C ASP A 132 -16.59 15.19 16.73
N GLU A 133 -17.77 14.54 16.80
CA GLU A 133 -17.94 13.29 17.53
C GLU A 133 -17.08 12.17 16.94
N ALA A 134 -16.99 12.05 15.62
CA ALA A 134 -16.13 11.09 14.96
C ALA A 134 -14.66 11.35 15.32
N VAL A 135 -14.23 12.60 15.31
CA VAL A 135 -12.86 13.00 15.68
C VAL A 135 -12.55 12.65 17.13
N LYS A 136 -13.47 13.00 18.06
CA LYS A 136 -13.31 12.73 19.47
C LYS A 136 -13.17 11.24 19.79
N ASN A 137 -13.97 10.42 19.11
CA ASN A 137 -14.00 8.98 19.35
C ASN A 137 -13.01 8.21 18.46
N ASN A 138 -12.27 8.90 17.61
CA ASN A 138 -11.39 8.30 16.59
C ASN A 138 -12.11 7.20 15.79
N THR A 139 -13.34 7.47 15.37
CA THR A 139 -14.18 6.52 14.64
C THR A 139 -14.38 6.98 13.20
N PHE A 140 -14.23 6.06 12.27
CA PHE A 140 -14.46 6.30 10.84
C PHE A 140 -15.85 5.82 10.38
N ALA A 141 -16.69 5.37 11.29
CA ALA A 141 -18.08 5.02 11.01
C ALA A 141 -18.96 6.29 10.93
N LEU A 142 -19.01 6.91 9.75
CA LEU A 142 -19.66 8.18 9.51
C LEU A 142 -21.12 7.99 9.08
N LYS A 143 -22.03 7.91 10.04
CA LYS A 143 -23.47 7.76 9.80
C LYS A 143 -24.13 9.12 9.60
N THR A 144 -24.41 9.47 8.36
CA THR A 144 -24.83 10.84 8.00
C THR A 144 -26.33 11.09 8.17
N LYS A 145 -27.17 10.07 8.03
CA LYS A 145 -28.65 10.18 8.04
C LYS A 145 -29.18 11.30 7.16
N ARG A 146 -28.60 11.49 5.97
CA ARG A 146 -29.01 12.48 4.98
C ARG A 146 -29.83 11.87 3.86
N HIS A 147 -30.59 12.70 3.18
CA HIS A 147 -31.30 12.31 1.95
C HIS A 147 -30.57 12.86 0.75
N LEU A 148 -30.47 12.06 -0.30
CA LEU A 148 -29.95 12.48 -1.59
C LEU A 148 -31.08 12.45 -2.62
N VAL A 149 -31.18 13.51 -3.37
CA VAL A 149 -32.20 13.67 -4.42
C VAL A 149 -31.53 13.79 -5.79
N LYS A 150 -32.24 13.33 -6.81
CA LYS A 150 -31.89 13.48 -8.21
C LYS A 150 -33.04 14.12 -8.94
N GLU A 151 -32.86 15.34 -9.39
CA GLU A 151 -33.84 16.16 -10.10
C GLU A 151 -35.22 16.30 -9.39
N GLY A 152 -35.64 17.48 -9.11
CA GLY A 152 -36.92 17.78 -8.48
C GLY A 152 -36.85 18.98 -7.53
N ASN A 153 -38.01 19.47 -7.09
CA ASN A 153 -38.12 20.49 -6.07
C ASN A 153 -38.22 19.82 -4.69
N TYR A 154 -37.10 19.80 -3.96
CA TYR A 154 -37.02 19.24 -2.63
C TYR A 154 -36.68 20.33 -1.62
N SER A 155 -37.24 20.21 -0.41
CA SER A 155 -36.85 21.07 0.70
C SER A 155 -35.59 20.53 1.40
N LEU A 156 -34.91 21.37 2.17
CA LEU A 156 -33.82 20.89 3.03
C LEU A 156 -34.28 19.82 4.01
N TRP A 157 -35.57 19.80 4.36
CA TRP A 157 -36.17 18.80 5.24
C TRP A 157 -36.23 17.41 4.61
N ASP A 158 -36.41 17.33 3.30
CA ASP A 158 -36.35 16.07 2.56
C ASP A 158 -34.92 15.50 2.52
N LEU A 159 -33.94 16.34 2.78
CA LEU A 159 -32.53 15.99 2.78
C LEU A 159 -32.02 15.58 4.18
N GLU A 160 -32.79 15.82 5.24
CA GLU A 160 -32.44 15.49 6.63
C GLU A 160 -33.36 14.43 7.25
N ALA A 161 -32.79 13.30 7.64
CA ALA A 161 -33.55 12.25 8.29
C ALA A 161 -34.15 12.69 9.64
N GLY A 162 -35.34 12.20 9.94
CA GLY A 162 -36.00 12.38 11.25
C GLY A 162 -36.70 13.73 11.47
N LYS A 163 -36.69 14.62 10.49
CA LYS A 163 -37.47 15.86 10.54
C LYS A 163 -38.74 15.69 9.70
N LYS A 164 -39.91 15.81 10.37
CA LYS A 164 -41.21 15.62 9.73
C LYS A 164 -41.70 16.95 9.11
N PRO A 165 -42.06 16.96 7.83
CA PRO A 165 -42.67 18.13 7.18
C PRO A 165 -43.98 18.60 7.85
N GLU A 166 -44.70 17.66 8.46
CA GLU A 166 -46.02 17.89 9.04
C GLU A 166 -46.04 18.86 10.21
N THR A 167 -44.91 19.15 10.83
CA THR A 167 -44.80 20.09 11.96
C THR A 167 -44.56 21.53 11.55
N GLN A 168 -44.38 21.82 10.24
CA GLN A 168 -44.11 23.17 9.75
C GLN A 168 -45.26 23.74 8.91
N LYS A 169 -45.79 24.86 9.37
CA LYS A 169 -46.89 25.57 8.68
C LYS A 169 -46.52 26.25 7.36
N THR A 170 -45.25 26.29 6.99
CA THR A 170 -44.78 26.88 5.75
C THR A 170 -43.66 26.00 5.18
N TRP A 171 -44.06 25.14 4.27
CA TRP A 171 -43.15 24.32 3.51
C TRP A 171 -42.73 25.08 2.26
N ASN A 172 -41.65 25.83 2.33
CA ASN A 172 -41.02 26.39 1.12
C ASN A 172 -39.97 25.40 0.62
N PRO A 173 -40.17 24.75 -0.52
CA PRO A 173 -39.13 23.99 -1.15
C PRO A 173 -37.96 24.95 -1.41
N VAL A 174 -36.85 24.76 -0.74
CA VAL A 174 -35.61 25.38 -1.13
C VAL A 174 -35.29 24.74 -2.48
N GLY A 175 -35.33 25.58 -3.56
CA GLY A 175 -35.24 25.12 -4.95
C GLY A 175 -33.97 24.35 -5.29
N VAL A 176 -33.84 23.14 -4.73
CA VAL A 176 -32.91 22.14 -5.22
C VAL A 176 -33.56 21.54 -6.45
N THR A 177 -33.60 22.36 -7.50
CA THR A 177 -34.17 21.97 -8.79
C THR A 177 -33.36 20.97 -9.55
N LYS A 178 -32.21 20.56 -9.00
CA LYS A 178 -31.26 19.63 -9.63
C LYS A 178 -30.59 18.77 -8.55
N GLU A 179 -29.85 17.80 -9.02
CA GLU A 179 -29.11 16.82 -8.23
C GLU A 179 -28.46 17.36 -6.96
N THR A 180 -28.53 16.60 -5.89
CA THR A 180 -27.73 16.84 -4.69
C THR A 180 -26.58 15.85 -4.60
N LYS A 181 -25.46 16.34 -4.09
CA LYS A 181 -24.26 15.56 -3.82
C LYS A 181 -23.90 15.70 -2.35
N LEU A 182 -23.63 14.59 -1.71
CA LEU A 182 -23.05 14.59 -0.37
C LEU A 182 -21.56 14.32 -0.48
N GLN A 183 -20.76 15.19 0.13
CA GLN A 183 -19.33 15.02 0.24
C GLN A 183 -18.94 14.88 1.71
N ILE A 184 -18.16 13.87 2.02
CA ILE A 184 -17.48 13.74 3.31
C ILE A 184 -16.01 14.02 3.06
N GLU A 185 -15.45 14.93 3.83
CA GLU A 185 -14.01 15.18 3.87
C GLU A 185 -13.51 14.95 5.28
N TYR A 186 -12.46 14.16 5.41
CA TYR A 186 -11.81 13.97 6.69
C TYR A 186 -10.28 13.89 6.53
N GLN A 187 -9.60 14.21 7.62
CA GLN A 187 -8.16 14.18 7.72
C GLN A 187 -7.75 13.16 8.77
N MET A 188 -6.80 12.30 8.42
CA MET A 188 -6.17 11.38 9.36
C MET A 188 -4.66 11.51 9.31
N VAL A 189 -4.01 11.14 10.42
CA VAL A 189 -2.54 11.03 10.49
C VAL A 189 -2.16 9.57 10.63
N ILE A 190 -1.13 9.17 9.90
CA ILE A 190 -0.52 7.86 10.00
C ILE A 190 0.56 7.96 11.09
N THR A 191 0.35 7.29 12.24
CA THR A 191 1.20 7.46 13.43
C THR A 191 2.10 6.26 13.73
N ASP A 192 1.80 5.09 13.17
CA ASP A 192 2.54 3.86 13.45
C ASP A 192 3.55 3.54 12.34
N ASN A 193 4.83 3.48 12.71
CA ASN A 193 5.93 3.10 11.81
C ASN A 193 5.77 1.70 11.20
N LYS A 194 5.02 0.80 11.83
CA LYS A 194 4.71 -0.53 11.30
C LYS A 194 3.90 -0.49 9.99
N LEU A 195 3.27 0.64 9.69
CA LEU A 195 2.55 0.87 8.45
C LEU A 195 3.46 1.32 7.30
N ALA A 196 4.71 1.66 7.58
CA ALA A 196 5.68 2.09 6.58
C ALA A 196 5.85 1.02 5.48
N GLY A 197 5.66 1.43 4.23
CA GLY A 197 5.74 0.55 3.06
C GLY A 197 4.55 -0.39 2.85
N LYS A 198 3.54 -0.37 3.73
CA LYS A 198 2.33 -1.20 3.59
C LYS A 198 1.17 -0.41 3.02
N GLU A 199 0.38 -1.07 2.18
CA GLU A 199 -0.85 -0.49 1.68
C GLU A 199 -1.91 -0.41 2.79
N ILE A 200 -2.50 0.77 2.94
CA ILE A 200 -3.65 1.03 3.81
C ILE A 200 -4.87 1.18 2.89
N LYS A 201 -5.68 0.14 2.83
CA LYS A 201 -6.94 0.15 2.08
C LYS A 201 -8.04 0.67 2.97
N ASN A 202 -8.70 1.72 2.53
CA ASN A 202 -9.79 2.37 3.23
C ASN A 202 -11.08 2.24 2.43
N VAL A 203 -12.06 1.51 2.97
CA VAL A 203 -13.31 1.14 2.29
C VAL A 203 -14.47 1.97 2.79
N ALA A 204 -15.21 2.58 1.87
CA ALA A 204 -16.43 3.30 2.18
C ALA A 204 -17.67 2.63 1.56
N ASN A 205 -18.76 2.64 2.28
CA ASN A 205 -20.04 2.12 1.85
C ASN A 205 -21.10 3.21 1.94
N ALA A 206 -22.07 3.17 1.04
CA ALA A 206 -23.28 3.99 1.14
C ALA A 206 -24.52 3.13 0.93
N VAL A 207 -25.54 3.38 1.71
CA VAL A 207 -26.84 2.70 1.66
C VAL A 207 -27.94 3.69 2.02
N SER A 208 -29.14 3.52 1.49
CA SER A 208 -30.33 4.25 1.90
C SER A 208 -31.50 3.28 2.11
N ASP A 209 -32.64 3.81 2.57
CA ASP A 209 -33.83 2.98 2.77
C ASP A 209 -34.32 2.37 1.46
N GLU A 210 -34.12 3.07 0.32
CA GLU A 210 -34.64 2.66 -0.98
C GLU A 210 -33.55 2.28 -1.99
N ALA A 211 -32.28 2.37 -1.63
CA ALA A 211 -31.17 2.01 -2.52
C ALA A 211 -30.31 0.90 -1.93
N LEU A 212 -29.86 0.01 -2.79
CA LEU A 212 -28.90 -1.03 -2.44
C LEU A 212 -27.57 -0.42 -1.99
N LYS A 213 -26.87 -1.16 -1.12
CA LYS A 213 -25.52 -0.81 -0.68
C LYS A 213 -24.56 -0.74 -1.86
N VAL A 214 -23.81 0.35 -1.95
CA VAL A 214 -22.69 0.52 -2.85
C VAL A 214 -21.40 0.68 -2.07
N THR A 215 -20.30 0.25 -2.65
CA THR A 215 -18.99 0.20 -2.00
C THR A 215 -17.93 0.82 -2.90
N THR A 216 -16.98 1.52 -2.32
CA THR A 216 -15.79 2.04 -2.99
C THR A 216 -14.60 2.00 -2.02
N ASP A 217 -13.39 2.10 -2.54
CA ASP A 217 -12.20 2.18 -1.71
C ASP A 217 -11.17 3.19 -2.25
N ALA A 218 -10.24 3.56 -1.39
CA ALA A 218 -9.03 4.27 -1.75
C ALA A 218 -7.86 3.68 -0.98
N THR A 219 -6.74 3.50 -1.65
CA THR A 219 -5.52 2.95 -1.08
C THR A 219 -4.46 4.03 -0.99
N VAL A 220 -3.76 4.09 0.14
CA VAL A 220 -2.57 4.92 0.34
C VAL A 220 -1.44 4.06 0.88
N THR A 221 -0.21 4.42 0.52
CA THR A 221 0.97 3.69 0.99
C THR A 221 1.92 4.66 1.69
N PRO A 222 2.08 4.57 3.02
CA PRO A 222 3.14 5.29 3.71
C PRO A 222 4.49 4.89 3.16
N ASN A 223 5.37 5.85 2.98
CA ASN A 223 6.71 5.58 2.50
C ASN A 223 7.42 4.61 3.46
N GLY A 224 7.92 3.51 2.91
CA GLY A 224 8.78 2.59 3.65
C GLY A 224 10.20 3.16 3.82
N PRO A 225 11.01 2.57 4.72
CA PRO A 225 12.39 2.97 4.88
C PRO A 225 13.19 2.72 3.59
N SER A 226 14.21 3.55 3.40
CA SER A 226 15.13 3.46 2.26
C SER A 226 16.54 3.26 2.77
N ILE A 227 17.04 2.03 2.70
CA ILE A 227 18.42 1.72 3.08
C ILE A 227 19.34 2.09 1.92
N THR A 228 20.38 2.86 2.22
CA THR A 228 21.46 3.17 1.29
C THR A 228 22.67 2.33 1.68
N PRO A 229 23.02 1.30 0.88
CA PRO A 229 24.17 0.46 1.12
C PRO A 229 25.40 1.07 0.46
N ASN A 230 26.56 0.87 1.07
CA ASN A 230 27.86 1.06 0.42
C ASN A 230 28.75 -0.14 0.71
N LYS A 231 29.59 -0.52 -0.27
CA LYS A 231 30.56 -1.59 -0.14
C LYS A 231 31.86 -1.20 -0.80
N ASP A 232 32.93 -1.24 -0.02
CA ASP A 232 34.27 -0.87 -0.44
C ASP A 232 35.32 -1.91 -0.01
N SER A 233 36.47 -1.86 -0.65
CA SER A 233 37.71 -2.56 -0.26
C SER A 233 38.82 -1.54 -0.06
N ASP A 234 39.81 -1.89 0.77
CA ASP A 234 40.97 -1.02 1.05
C ASP A 234 41.89 -0.85 -0.17
N LYS A 235 41.82 -1.78 -1.16
CA LYS A 235 42.57 -1.69 -2.44
C LYS A 235 41.67 -2.20 -3.58
N ALA A 236 41.95 -1.75 -4.79
CA ALA A 236 41.35 -2.26 -6.03
C ALA A 236 42.04 -3.52 -6.55
N THR A 237 43.30 -3.76 -6.16
CA THR A 237 44.12 -4.88 -6.63
C THR A 237 44.86 -5.50 -5.45
N TYR A 238 44.82 -6.83 -5.37
CA TYR A 238 45.54 -7.65 -4.39
C TYR A 238 46.45 -8.67 -5.09
N TYR A 239 47.45 -9.10 -4.37
CA TYR A 239 48.27 -10.22 -4.75
C TYR A 239 47.86 -11.49 -4.00
N LEU A 240 48.16 -12.64 -4.58
CA LEU A 240 47.88 -13.93 -3.94
C LEU A 240 48.52 -13.97 -2.53
N GLY A 241 47.73 -14.25 -1.52
CA GLY A 241 48.16 -14.32 -0.10
C GLY A 241 48.09 -13.00 0.67
N GLU A 242 47.78 -11.86 0.03
CA GLU A 242 47.45 -10.64 0.75
C GLU A 242 46.06 -10.74 1.41
N GLU A 243 45.90 -10.06 2.54
CA GLU A 243 44.57 -9.88 3.17
C GLU A 243 43.88 -8.62 2.60
N ALA A 244 42.73 -8.79 2.02
CA ALA A 244 41.83 -7.71 1.62
C ALA A 244 40.95 -7.31 2.78
N GLN A 245 40.81 -6.03 3.07
CA GLN A 245 39.86 -5.51 4.03
C GLN A 245 38.63 -4.93 3.31
N TYR A 246 37.47 -5.49 3.58
CA TYR A 246 36.21 -5.00 3.09
C TYR A 246 35.45 -4.18 4.14
N THR A 247 34.74 -3.18 3.67
CA THR A 247 33.86 -2.33 4.48
C THR A 247 32.48 -2.30 3.86
N ILE A 248 31.46 -2.58 4.67
CA ILE A 248 30.05 -2.41 4.32
C ILE A 248 29.50 -1.30 5.22
N THR A 249 28.74 -0.38 4.65
CA THR A 249 28.02 0.65 5.40
C THR A 249 26.54 0.60 5.01
N ALA A 250 25.65 0.62 5.98
CA ALA A 250 24.23 0.74 5.80
C ALA A 250 23.71 1.97 6.54
N ARG A 251 22.97 2.81 5.83
CA ARG A 251 22.28 3.98 6.38
C ARG A 251 20.83 3.96 5.93
N GLN A 252 19.93 4.42 6.78
CA GLN A 252 18.56 4.73 6.38
C GLN A 252 18.51 6.22 6.02
N SER A 253 17.94 6.57 4.84
CA SER A 253 18.02 7.93 4.27
C SER A 253 16.69 8.67 4.23
N ARG A 254 15.61 8.07 4.73
CA ARG A 254 14.27 8.67 4.70
C ARG A 254 13.85 9.12 6.09
N GLU A 255 13.44 10.38 6.20
CA GLU A 255 12.98 11.00 7.46
C GLU A 255 11.73 10.29 8.01
N ASN A 256 11.62 10.30 9.34
CA ASN A 256 10.47 9.82 10.10
C ASN A 256 10.09 8.34 9.84
N VAL A 257 11.04 7.54 9.37
CA VAL A 257 10.83 6.11 9.11
C VAL A 257 12.00 5.32 9.67
N THR A 258 11.72 4.16 10.24
CA THR A 258 12.73 3.25 10.80
C THR A 258 12.77 1.96 9.99
N ALA A 259 13.95 1.53 9.56
CA ALA A 259 14.19 0.20 9.00
C ALA A 259 14.39 -0.77 10.15
N GLU A 260 13.46 -1.70 10.34
CA GLU A 260 13.44 -2.60 11.48
C GLU A 260 14.25 -3.89 11.22
N LYS A 261 14.98 -4.36 12.24
CA LYS A 261 15.69 -5.65 12.26
C LYS A 261 16.56 -5.86 11.03
N VAL A 262 17.51 -4.96 10.83
CA VAL A 262 18.35 -4.96 9.62
C VAL A 262 19.19 -6.23 9.53
N ILE A 263 19.19 -6.82 8.34
CA ILE A 263 19.97 -8.01 7.98
C ILE A 263 20.93 -7.64 6.85
N ILE A 264 22.16 -8.10 6.94
CA ILE A 264 23.22 -7.91 5.95
C ILE A 264 23.66 -9.29 5.47
N LYS A 265 23.58 -9.54 4.16
CA LYS A 265 24.08 -10.76 3.53
C LYS A 265 25.12 -10.41 2.48
N ASP A 266 26.31 -10.95 2.62
CA ASP A 266 27.44 -10.73 1.74
C ASP A 266 27.84 -12.01 1.02
N GLN A 267 28.27 -11.89 -0.25
CA GLN A 267 28.66 -13.04 -1.03
C GLN A 267 29.64 -12.62 -2.14
N PHE A 268 30.78 -13.35 -2.27
CA PHE A 268 31.58 -13.34 -3.47
C PHE A 268 30.84 -14.09 -4.60
N ASP A 269 30.77 -13.50 -5.76
CA ASP A 269 30.01 -14.03 -6.92
C ASP A 269 30.68 -15.27 -7.57
N GLN A 270 31.97 -15.47 -7.32
CA GLN A 270 32.75 -16.61 -7.82
C GLN A 270 33.27 -17.42 -6.65
N LYS A 271 32.80 -18.65 -6.59
CA LYS A 271 33.23 -19.63 -5.60
C LYS A 271 34.76 -19.82 -5.68
N ASP A 272 35.37 -20.01 -4.53
CA ASP A 272 36.81 -20.28 -4.34
C ASP A 272 37.76 -19.12 -4.77
N ASN A 273 37.23 -17.92 -5.14
CA ASN A 273 38.08 -16.78 -5.44
C ASN A 273 38.63 -16.08 -4.21
N PHE A 274 37.84 -15.99 -3.15
CA PHE A 274 38.22 -15.39 -1.88
C PHE A 274 37.73 -16.24 -0.71
N LEU A 275 38.52 -16.35 0.35
CA LEU A 275 38.11 -16.95 1.61
C LEU A 275 38.02 -15.88 2.69
N ILE A 276 36.87 -15.78 3.31
CA ILE A 276 36.61 -14.88 4.45
C ILE A 276 37.32 -15.41 5.69
N LYS A 277 38.11 -14.56 6.35
CA LYS A 277 38.83 -14.88 7.55
C LYS A 277 37.87 -14.90 8.74
N GLU A 278 37.67 -16.06 9.31
CA GLU A 278 36.87 -16.25 10.52
C GLU A 278 37.43 -15.41 11.68
N GLY A 279 36.55 -14.77 12.47
CA GLY A 279 36.94 -13.93 13.59
C GLY A 279 37.50 -12.53 13.20
N SER A 280 37.50 -12.19 11.90
CA SER A 280 37.96 -10.86 11.44
C SER A 280 36.88 -9.77 11.41
N PHE A 281 35.66 -10.14 11.79
CA PHE A 281 34.54 -9.21 11.76
C PHE A 281 34.62 -8.15 12.86
N HIS A 282 34.29 -6.91 12.48
CA HIS A 282 34.05 -5.83 13.41
C HIS A 282 32.81 -5.08 12.96
N VAL A 283 31.77 -5.10 13.79
CA VAL A 283 30.46 -4.51 13.51
C VAL A 283 30.23 -3.36 14.48
N THR A 284 29.92 -2.21 13.94
CA THR A 284 29.59 -1.02 14.75
C THR A 284 28.22 -0.47 14.42
N PHE A 285 27.55 0.06 15.45
CA PHE A 285 26.32 0.82 15.35
C PHE A 285 26.57 2.22 15.89
N ASN A 286 26.48 3.25 15.05
CA ASN A 286 26.82 4.62 15.40
C ASN A 286 28.22 4.77 16.01
N GLY A 287 29.19 3.98 15.52
CA GLY A 287 30.56 3.96 16.01
C GLY A 287 30.81 3.08 17.24
N ASN A 288 29.76 2.61 17.92
CA ASN A 288 29.89 1.70 19.06
C ASN A 288 30.03 0.25 18.57
N ASP A 289 31.00 -0.47 19.12
CA ASP A 289 31.23 -1.88 18.79
C ASP A 289 30.07 -2.76 19.29
N ILE A 290 29.42 -3.46 18.38
CA ILE A 290 28.35 -4.42 18.65
C ILE A 290 28.66 -5.82 18.12
N THR A 291 29.94 -6.11 17.81
CA THR A 291 30.33 -7.37 17.18
C THR A 291 29.91 -8.60 17.98
N LYS A 292 29.87 -8.52 19.30
CA LYS A 292 29.46 -9.60 20.20
C LYS A 292 27.93 -9.71 20.35
N ASP A 293 27.19 -8.67 19.98
CA ASP A 293 25.73 -8.57 20.14
C ASP A 293 24.98 -9.02 18.89
N VAL A 294 25.70 -9.23 17.77
CA VAL A 294 25.10 -9.63 16.49
C VAL A 294 25.36 -11.10 16.20
N LYS A 295 24.45 -11.72 15.46
CA LYS A 295 24.65 -13.11 15.01
C LYS A 295 25.28 -13.10 13.63
N ILE A 296 26.52 -13.60 13.52
CA ILE A 296 27.26 -13.73 12.26
C ILE A 296 27.30 -15.21 11.88
N THR A 297 26.86 -15.54 10.68
CA THR A 297 26.85 -16.89 10.14
C THR A 297 27.61 -16.90 8.81
N LEU A 298 28.77 -17.57 8.77
CA LEU A 298 29.49 -17.87 7.54
C LEU A 298 28.82 -19.03 6.81
N ASN A 299 28.83 -19.02 5.48
CA ASN A 299 28.45 -20.20 4.71
C ASN A 299 29.56 -21.27 4.74
N GLU A 300 29.25 -22.49 4.30
CA GLU A 300 30.19 -23.63 4.33
C GLU A 300 31.46 -23.37 3.48
N ALA A 301 31.32 -22.65 2.37
CA ALA A 301 32.42 -22.30 1.46
C ALA A 301 33.30 -21.18 2.01
N LYS A 302 32.89 -20.50 3.09
CA LYS A 302 33.55 -19.29 3.64
C LYS A 302 33.75 -18.18 2.61
N ASP A 303 32.92 -18.11 1.58
CA ASP A 303 32.89 -17.08 0.54
C ASP A 303 31.71 -16.11 0.69
N GLY A 304 30.92 -16.25 1.75
CA GLY A 304 29.80 -15.40 2.08
C GLY A 304 29.35 -15.53 3.53
N PHE A 305 28.59 -14.57 4.00
CA PHE A 305 28.04 -14.55 5.36
C PHE A 305 26.69 -13.84 5.46
N THR A 306 26.02 -14.06 6.56
CA THR A 306 24.81 -13.32 6.96
C THR A 306 25.02 -12.75 8.37
N ILE A 307 24.66 -11.50 8.57
CA ILE A 307 24.61 -10.84 9.89
C ILE A 307 23.18 -10.47 10.19
N GLU A 308 22.61 -11.07 11.24
CA GLU A 308 21.37 -10.63 11.86
C GLU A 308 21.76 -9.59 12.93
N THR A 309 21.55 -8.31 12.63
CA THR A 309 22.07 -7.23 13.49
C THR A 309 21.21 -7.01 14.74
N GLY A 310 19.93 -7.40 14.71
CA GLY A 310 18.97 -7.09 15.75
C GLY A 310 18.74 -5.59 15.98
N LYS A 311 19.30 -4.74 15.12
CA LYS A 311 19.21 -3.28 15.22
C LYS A 311 18.20 -2.73 14.23
N ASP A 312 17.54 -1.66 14.66
CA ASP A 312 16.72 -0.80 13.82
C ASP A 312 17.56 0.40 13.38
N LEU A 313 17.34 0.89 12.15
CA LEU A 313 17.98 2.08 11.60
C LEU A 313 16.99 3.21 11.43
N THR A 314 17.18 4.30 12.15
CA THR A 314 16.57 5.61 11.89
C THR A 314 17.44 6.39 10.89
N GLU A 315 17.01 7.58 10.47
CA GLU A 315 17.75 8.43 9.52
C GLU A 315 19.13 8.86 10.01
N ALA A 316 19.33 8.91 11.33
CA ALA A 316 20.61 9.29 11.95
C ALA A 316 21.57 8.09 12.12
N ASP A 317 21.09 6.88 11.94
CA ASP A 317 21.82 5.67 12.31
C ASP A 317 22.68 5.14 11.17
N THR A 318 23.80 4.54 11.55
CA THR A 318 24.74 3.90 10.64
C THR A 318 25.18 2.55 11.22
N ILE A 319 25.05 1.49 10.44
CA ILE A 319 25.74 0.22 10.67
C ILE A 319 26.97 0.18 9.78
N LYS A 320 28.13 -0.15 10.35
CA LYS A 320 29.36 -0.41 9.60
C LYS A 320 29.89 -1.80 9.97
N VAL A 321 30.21 -2.57 8.94
CA VAL A 321 30.81 -3.91 9.06
C VAL A 321 32.17 -3.85 8.37
N THR A 322 33.23 -4.29 9.05
CA THR A 322 34.51 -4.57 8.41
C THR A 322 34.86 -6.03 8.61
N TYR A 323 35.50 -6.63 7.62
CA TYR A 323 35.98 -7.99 7.68
C TYR A 323 37.15 -8.17 6.71
N ARG A 324 37.88 -9.30 6.84
CA ARG A 324 39.01 -9.64 5.99
C ARG A 324 38.74 -10.88 5.17
N ALA A 325 39.27 -10.89 3.95
CA ALA A 325 39.25 -12.03 3.06
C ALA A 325 40.55 -12.16 2.30
N THR A 326 40.96 -13.37 1.97
CA THR A 326 42.23 -13.66 1.27
C THR A 326 41.95 -14.19 -0.12
N PRO A 327 42.49 -13.57 -1.19
CA PRO A 327 42.38 -14.09 -2.54
C PRO A 327 43.03 -15.46 -2.67
N GLN A 328 42.37 -16.35 -3.38
CA GLN A 328 42.79 -17.72 -3.63
C GLN A 328 43.37 -17.88 -5.03
N ALA A 329 44.08 -18.99 -5.30
CA ALA A 329 44.67 -19.25 -6.59
C ALA A 329 43.68 -19.17 -7.77
N ALA A 330 42.40 -19.51 -7.53
CA ALA A 330 41.34 -19.45 -8.52
C ALA A 330 41.04 -18.02 -9.04
N SER A 331 41.36 -16.99 -8.23
CA SER A 331 41.10 -15.57 -8.55
C SER A 331 42.26 -14.93 -9.38
N VAL A 332 43.41 -15.53 -9.45
CA VAL A 332 44.58 -14.94 -10.10
C VAL A 332 44.30 -14.60 -11.57
N GLY A 333 44.59 -13.37 -11.96
CA GLY A 333 44.33 -12.81 -13.27
C GLY A 333 42.87 -12.45 -13.55
N LYS A 334 41.99 -12.60 -12.55
CA LYS A 334 40.56 -12.32 -12.70
C LYS A 334 40.10 -11.12 -11.84
N GLU A 335 39.02 -10.53 -12.28
CA GLU A 335 38.23 -9.62 -11.48
C GLU A 335 37.18 -10.43 -10.68
N THR A 336 37.07 -10.16 -9.43
CA THR A 336 36.06 -10.78 -8.55
C THR A 336 35.12 -9.72 -8.02
N THR A 337 33.83 -9.94 -8.18
CA THR A 337 32.78 -9.10 -7.61
C THR A 337 32.38 -9.63 -6.24
N ASN A 338 32.23 -8.76 -5.28
CA ASN A 338 31.64 -9.06 -4.00
C ASN A 338 30.36 -8.23 -3.81
N SER A 339 29.26 -8.91 -3.57
CA SER A 339 27.91 -8.34 -3.48
C SER A 339 27.41 -8.36 -2.05
N VAL A 340 26.81 -7.27 -1.60
CA VAL A 340 26.07 -7.22 -0.35
C VAL A 340 24.61 -6.88 -0.58
N LEU A 341 23.72 -7.66 0.02
CA LEU A 341 22.29 -7.41 0.11
C LEU A 341 21.96 -6.97 1.54
N ILE A 342 21.22 -5.87 1.66
CA ILE A 342 20.81 -5.33 2.96
C ILE A 342 19.32 -5.07 2.92
N TRP A 343 18.59 -5.49 3.96
CA TRP A 343 17.15 -5.29 4.10
C TRP A 343 16.73 -5.21 5.55
N GLY A 344 15.52 -4.75 5.80
CA GLY A 344 14.85 -4.82 7.11
C GLY A 344 13.54 -5.61 7.01
N SER A 345 12.90 -5.90 8.14
CA SER A 345 11.59 -6.56 8.14
C SER A 345 10.50 -5.76 7.41
N ASN A 346 10.66 -4.43 7.36
CA ASN A 346 9.79 -3.46 6.70
C ASN A 346 10.49 -2.64 5.60
N ALA A 347 11.72 -3.00 5.24
CA ALA A 347 12.53 -2.33 4.23
C ALA A 347 12.86 -3.30 3.09
N PRO A 348 12.71 -2.87 1.82
CA PRO A 348 13.07 -3.70 0.67
C PRO A 348 14.56 -4.00 0.65
N GLN A 349 14.91 -5.12 -0.01
CA GLN A 349 16.28 -5.51 -0.22
C GLN A 349 16.98 -4.55 -1.18
N VAL A 350 18.17 -4.10 -0.81
CA VAL A 350 19.04 -3.24 -1.61
C VAL A 350 20.40 -3.89 -1.82
N LEU A 351 21.01 -3.62 -2.96
CA LEU A 351 22.28 -4.22 -3.39
C LEU A 351 23.38 -3.17 -3.46
N ALA A 352 24.55 -3.49 -2.95
CA ALA A 352 25.81 -2.81 -3.31
C ALA A 352 26.86 -3.84 -3.71
N THR A 353 27.78 -3.45 -4.58
CA THR A 353 28.84 -4.31 -5.10
C THR A 353 30.18 -3.61 -5.04
N ASN A 354 31.23 -4.39 -4.85
CA ASN A 354 32.62 -3.97 -4.99
C ASN A 354 33.37 -4.96 -5.89
N ARG A 355 34.29 -4.47 -6.69
CA ARG A 355 35.11 -5.29 -7.60
C ARG A 355 36.57 -5.10 -7.32
N VAL A 356 37.28 -6.21 -7.25
CA VAL A 356 38.71 -6.24 -7.01
C VAL A 356 39.41 -7.17 -8.01
N LYS A 357 40.62 -6.85 -8.37
CA LYS A 357 41.47 -7.71 -9.24
C LYS A 357 42.49 -8.44 -8.40
N THR A 358 42.75 -9.68 -8.73
CA THR A 358 43.88 -10.46 -8.13
C THR A 358 44.95 -10.62 -9.13
N GLU A 359 46.15 -10.11 -8.82
CA GLU A 359 47.34 -10.24 -9.65
C GLU A 359 48.23 -11.41 -9.19
N PRO A 360 48.92 -12.07 -10.11
CA PRO A 360 49.91 -13.09 -9.75
C PRO A 360 51.11 -12.44 -9.08
N VAL A 361 51.66 -13.13 -8.10
CA VAL A 361 52.97 -12.77 -7.55
C VAL A 361 54.02 -13.18 -8.57
N THR A 362 54.59 -12.20 -9.25
CA THR A 362 55.77 -12.42 -10.13
C THR A 362 57.04 -12.05 -9.36
N PRO A 363 57.84 -13.03 -8.92
CA PRO A 363 59.09 -12.72 -8.26
C PRO A 363 60.06 -12.00 -9.24
N GLU A 364 60.72 -10.99 -8.75
CA GLU A 364 61.75 -10.27 -9.48
C GLU A 364 63.09 -10.53 -8.78
N LEU A 365 64.04 -11.12 -9.52
CA LEU A 365 65.34 -11.44 -8.99
C LEU A 365 66.38 -10.43 -9.43
N SER A 366 67.21 -9.96 -8.50
CA SER A 366 68.48 -9.30 -8.83
C SER A 366 69.64 -10.22 -8.52
N ILE A 367 70.63 -10.18 -9.38
CA ILE A 367 71.87 -10.94 -9.18
C ILE A 367 73.06 -9.98 -9.27
N THR A 368 73.96 -10.09 -8.32
CA THR A 368 75.25 -9.40 -8.38
C THR A 368 76.37 -10.43 -8.25
N LYS A 369 77.43 -10.22 -8.99
CA LYS A 369 78.64 -11.05 -8.92
C LYS A 369 79.81 -10.14 -8.70
N LYS A 370 80.66 -10.44 -7.74
CA LYS A 370 81.90 -9.75 -7.45
C LYS A 370 83.06 -10.78 -7.40
N SER A 371 84.23 -10.38 -7.82
CA SER A 371 85.47 -11.07 -7.52
C SER A 371 86.21 -10.37 -6.38
N ASP A 372 87.02 -11.08 -5.64
CA ASP A 372 87.85 -10.54 -4.56
C ASP A 372 88.96 -9.63 -5.08
N LYS A 373 89.43 -9.85 -6.30
CA LYS A 373 90.39 -9.00 -6.98
C LYS A 373 89.95 -8.69 -8.40
N SER A 374 90.44 -7.61 -8.96
CA SER A 374 90.23 -7.19 -10.34
C SER A 374 91.23 -7.80 -11.34
N VAL A 375 92.35 -8.25 -10.82
CA VAL A 375 93.44 -8.84 -11.62
C VAL A 375 94.05 -10.03 -10.87
N TYR A 376 94.30 -11.09 -11.57
CA TYR A 376 94.98 -12.32 -11.12
C TYR A 376 96.17 -12.65 -11.93
N SER A 377 97.22 -13.19 -11.29
CA SER A 377 98.33 -13.82 -11.98
C SER A 377 98.06 -15.24 -12.37
N ILE A 378 98.81 -15.79 -13.37
CA ILE A 378 98.66 -17.19 -13.74
C ILE A 378 98.98 -18.09 -12.58
N GLY A 379 98.05 -19.00 -12.25
CA GLY A 379 98.09 -19.90 -11.11
C GLY A 379 97.46 -19.38 -9.80
N GLU A 380 97.01 -18.11 -9.73
CA GLU A 380 96.29 -17.59 -8.60
C GLU A 380 94.78 -18.13 -8.56
N THR A 381 94.29 -18.41 -7.40
CA THR A 381 92.86 -18.79 -7.18
C THR A 381 92.04 -17.54 -7.05
N GLY A 382 91.04 -17.32 -7.88
CA GLY A 382 90.04 -16.27 -7.75
C GLY A 382 88.79 -16.69 -6.95
N HIS A 383 88.38 -15.85 -6.07
CA HIS A 383 87.14 -16.08 -5.28
C HIS A 383 86.03 -15.15 -5.82
N TYR A 384 84.89 -15.75 -6.10
CA TYR A 384 83.71 -15.03 -6.61
C TYR A 384 82.57 -15.17 -5.63
N THR A 385 81.89 -14.05 -5.32
CA THR A 385 80.67 -14.03 -4.53
C THR A 385 79.55 -13.69 -5.52
N VAL A 386 78.53 -14.56 -5.51
CA VAL A 386 77.25 -14.32 -6.20
C VAL A 386 76.19 -14.12 -5.15
N VAL A 387 75.46 -12.99 -5.21
CA VAL A 387 74.32 -12.69 -4.37
C VAL A 387 73.07 -12.61 -5.22
N VAL A 388 72.11 -13.43 -4.94
CA VAL A 388 70.79 -13.41 -5.56
C VAL A 388 69.80 -12.86 -4.54
N ARG A 389 68.99 -11.90 -4.93
CA ARG A 389 67.95 -11.30 -4.07
C ARG A 389 66.63 -11.25 -4.79
N GLN A 390 65.55 -11.56 -4.09
CA GLN A 390 64.19 -11.25 -4.49
C GLN A 390 63.94 -9.77 -4.16
N THR A 391 63.63 -8.93 -5.17
CA THR A 391 63.55 -7.46 -5.06
C THR A 391 62.14 -6.94 -4.97
N LYS A 392 61.15 -7.70 -5.42
CA LYS A 392 59.77 -7.29 -5.39
C LYS A 392 59.12 -7.62 -4.02
N LYS A 393 58.59 -6.64 -3.35
CA LYS A 393 57.80 -6.88 -2.13
C LYS A 393 56.47 -7.56 -2.52
N ASN A 394 56.12 -8.58 -1.78
CA ASN A 394 54.79 -9.18 -1.82
C ASN A 394 53.76 -8.22 -1.24
#